data_def70482ad26ffb147034b2c57698cd3
#
_entry.id   def70482ad26ffb147034b2c57698cd3
#
_cell.length_a   1.000
_cell.length_b   1.000
_cell.length_c   1.000
_cell.angle_alpha   90.00
_cell.angle_beta   90.00
_cell.angle_gamma   90.00
#
_symmetry.space_group_name_H-M   'P 1'
#
loop_
_entity.id
_entity.type
_entity.pdbx_description
1 polymer ?
#
loop_
_entity_poly.entity_id
_entity_poly.type
_entity_poly.pdbx_seq_one_letter_code
_entity_poly.pdbx_strand_id
1 'polypeptide(L)'
;RVAEIRYGELKQLQDQMDTLRKRVHDEQGGEALVREEVTADDIAEVVSRWTGIPVSRMMQSEREKLLHLEDELHKRVIGQDEAIDAVCNAVRRSRAGLQDPKRPIASFIFLGTTGVGKTELAKALAEYLFNDENMMTRIDMSEYQEKFSVTRLIGAPPGYVGYEEGGQLTEAVRRNPYTIVLLDEIEKAHPDVFNILLQVLDDGRLTDSKGRVVDFKNTVMIMTSNIGSQFLLENQGETIDEETRTAVEGVLKATFKPEFLNRIDETIFFTPLSKDNIRGIITKMLNQLAVRVEDQEIVLSFTDELKDWIAD
;
A
#
# COMPACT_ATOMS: atom_id res chain seq x y z
N ARG A 1 -3.12 -28.44 59.55
CA ARG A 1 -2.15 -28.97 58.52
C ARG A 1 -2.36 -28.31 57.15
N VAL A 2 -3.61 -28.21 56.59
CA VAL A 2 -3.85 -27.55 55.26
C VAL A 2 -3.63 -26.03 55.33
N ALA A 3 -4.07 -25.39 56.40
CA ALA A 3 -3.90 -23.96 56.63
C ALA A 3 -2.39 -23.61 56.85
N GLU A 4 -1.67 -24.45 57.55
CA GLU A 4 -0.24 -24.31 57.84
C GLU A 4 0.62 -24.39 56.53
N ILE A 5 0.29 -25.34 55.66
CA ILE A 5 0.88 -25.46 54.35
C ILE A 5 0.53 -24.27 53.46
N ARG A 6 -0.74 -23.84 53.43
CA ARG A 6 -1.20 -22.80 52.51
C ARG A 6 -0.77 -21.39 52.90
N TYR A 7 -0.67 -21.10 54.17
CA TYR A 7 -0.34 -19.76 54.68
C TYR A 7 1.06 -19.65 55.28
N GLY A 8 1.73 -20.77 55.54
CA GLY A 8 3.12 -20.84 56.06
C GLY A 8 4.10 -21.26 55.00
N GLU A 9 4.14 -22.55 54.72
CA GLU A 9 5.18 -23.13 53.83
C GLU A 9 5.10 -22.64 52.38
N LEU A 10 3.87 -22.51 51.78
CA LEU A 10 3.69 -22.06 50.41
C LEU A 10 4.12 -20.59 50.24
N LYS A 11 3.81 -19.76 51.23
CA LYS A 11 4.22 -18.36 51.22
C LYS A 11 5.71 -18.18 51.36
N GLN A 12 6.34 -18.95 52.27
CA GLN A 12 7.80 -18.93 52.40
C GLN A 12 8.54 -19.42 51.16
N LEU A 13 8.02 -20.44 50.50
CA LEU A 13 8.59 -20.93 49.24
C LEU A 13 8.39 -19.93 48.09
N GLN A 14 7.28 -19.24 48.04
CA GLN A 14 7.05 -18.15 47.05
C GLN A 14 8.01 -16.98 47.30
N ASP A 15 8.17 -16.53 48.54
CA ASP A 15 9.11 -15.45 48.88
C ASP A 15 10.58 -15.85 48.57
N GLN A 16 10.94 -17.11 48.78
CA GLN A 16 12.26 -17.65 48.40
C GLN A 16 12.44 -17.70 46.89
N MET A 17 11.42 -18.12 46.15
CA MET A 17 11.44 -18.16 44.69
C MET A 17 11.60 -16.76 44.10
N ASP A 18 10.86 -15.78 44.60
CA ASP A 18 10.96 -14.39 44.15
C ASP A 18 12.30 -13.75 44.49
N THR A 19 12.87 -14.12 45.63
CA THR A 19 14.22 -13.67 46.04
C THR A 19 15.31 -14.28 45.12
N LEU A 20 15.18 -15.55 44.78
CA LEU A 20 16.11 -16.24 43.89
C LEU A 20 15.98 -15.72 42.46
N ARG A 21 14.76 -15.45 41.97
CA ARG A 21 14.53 -14.81 40.65
C ARG A 21 15.18 -13.45 40.57
N LYS A 22 15.04 -12.61 41.60
CA LYS A 22 15.71 -11.30 41.66
C LYS A 22 17.25 -11.44 41.64
N ARG A 23 17.80 -12.37 42.39
CA ARG A 23 19.26 -12.61 42.37
C ARG A 23 19.76 -13.07 41.02
N VAL A 24 19.07 -14.00 40.36
CA VAL A 24 19.42 -14.47 39.02
C VAL A 24 19.35 -13.33 38.02
N HIS A 25 18.33 -12.47 38.13
CA HIS A 25 18.19 -11.29 37.26
C HIS A 25 19.31 -10.26 37.48
N ASP A 26 19.69 -10.02 38.74
CA ASP A 26 20.76 -9.08 39.10
C ASP A 26 22.18 -9.61 38.74
N GLU A 27 22.40 -10.92 38.85
CA GLU A 27 23.68 -11.56 38.50
C GLU A 27 23.87 -11.72 36.99
N GLN A 28 22.78 -11.78 36.19
CA GLN A 28 22.85 -11.93 34.73
C GLN A 28 23.08 -10.61 33.98
N GLY A 29 23.06 -9.44 34.65
CA GLY A 29 23.51 -8.17 34.11
C GLY A 29 22.87 -7.73 32.78
N GLY A 30 21.64 -8.14 32.51
CA GLY A 30 20.90 -7.76 31.30
C GLY A 30 21.18 -8.60 30.04
N GLU A 31 22.18 -9.48 30.05
CA GLU A 31 22.48 -10.43 28.98
C GLU A 31 22.23 -11.87 29.44
N ALA A 32 21.02 -12.22 29.75
CA ALA A 32 20.65 -13.60 30.03
C ALA A 32 20.79 -14.46 28.76
N LEU A 33 21.70 -15.47 28.82
CA LEU A 33 21.91 -16.45 27.75
C LEU A 33 20.65 -17.29 27.46
N VAL A 34 19.74 -17.37 28.41
CA VAL A 34 18.41 -18.02 28.25
C VAL A 34 17.35 -17.14 28.90
N ARG A 35 16.42 -16.62 28.10
CA ARG A 35 15.26 -15.88 28.60
C ARG A 35 14.17 -16.87 28.98
N GLU A 36 13.55 -16.69 30.15
CA GLU A 36 12.47 -17.55 30.63
C GLU A 36 11.12 -17.24 29.97
N GLU A 37 10.97 -16.03 29.39
CA GLU A 37 9.74 -15.57 28.73
C GLU A 37 10.04 -15.16 27.31
N VAL A 38 9.14 -15.54 26.38
CA VAL A 38 9.17 -15.08 24.99
C VAL A 38 8.43 -13.75 24.92
N THR A 39 9.15 -12.70 24.57
CA THR A 39 8.59 -11.36 24.41
C THR A 39 8.15 -11.10 22.97
N ALA A 40 7.37 -10.03 22.76
CA ALA A 40 7.03 -9.56 21.41
C ALA A 40 8.29 -9.21 20.60
N ASP A 41 9.34 -8.72 21.25
CA ASP A 41 10.63 -8.39 20.63
C ASP A 41 11.34 -9.65 20.11
N ASP A 42 11.31 -10.75 20.85
CA ASP A 42 11.91 -12.01 20.43
C ASP A 42 11.21 -12.57 19.19
N ILE A 43 9.88 -12.47 19.15
CA ILE A 43 9.09 -12.88 17.98
C ILE A 43 9.41 -11.97 16.81
N ALA A 44 9.45 -10.65 17.00
CA ALA A 44 9.77 -9.68 15.96
C ALA A 44 11.18 -9.91 15.38
N GLU A 45 12.16 -10.27 16.22
CA GLU A 45 13.52 -10.60 15.75
C GLU A 45 13.55 -11.85 14.86
N VAL A 46 12.85 -12.93 15.26
CA VAL A 46 12.77 -14.15 14.46
C VAL A 46 12.08 -13.89 13.12
N VAL A 47 10.95 -13.18 13.15
CA VAL A 47 10.22 -12.81 11.93
C VAL A 47 11.06 -11.88 11.04
N SER A 48 11.80 -10.94 11.63
CA SER A 48 12.73 -10.07 10.92
C SER A 48 13.81 -10.87 10.17
N ARG A 49 14.37 -11.89 10.78
CA ARG A 49 15.34 -12.78 10.14
C ARG A 49 14.76 -13.56 8.97
N TRP A 50 13.48 -13.95 9.05
CA TRP A 50 12.80 -14.69 7.98
C TRP A 50 12.37 -13.83 6.82
N THR A 51 11.90 -12.62 7.12
CA THR A 51 11.31 -11.70 6.13
C THR A 51 12.27 -10.66 5.60
N GLY A 52 13.37 -10.41 6.31
CA GLY A 52 14.30 -9.31 6.03
C GLY A 52 13.81 -7.93 6.46
N ILE A 53 12.64 -7.84 7.11
CA ILE A 53 12.06 -6.57 7.57
C ILE A 53 12.72 -6.18 8.91
N PRO A 54 13.26 -4.95 9.06
CA PRO A 54 13.90 -4.50 10.31
C PRO A 54 12.95 -4.55 11.52
N VAL A 55 13.44 -5.01 12.67
CA VAL A 55 12.65 -5.10 13.92
C VAL A 55 12.00 -3.76 14.29
N SER A 56 12.70 -2.65 14.12
CA SER A 56 12.19 -1.31 14.40
C SER A 56 10.91 -0.98 13.61
N ARG A 57 10.80 -1.46 12.36
CA ARG A 57 9.59 -1.30 11.55
C ARG A 57 8.44 -2.20 12.01
N MET A 58 8.74 -3.38 12.55
CA MET A 58 7.74 -4.31 13.09
C MET A 58 7.15 -3.84 14.42
N MET A 59 7.97 -3.17 15.23
CA MET A 59 7.57 -2.70 16.56
C MET A 59 6.86 -1.35 16.55
N GLN A 60 6.89 -0.62 15.44
CA GLN A 60 6.09 0.61 15.29
C GLN A 60 4.61 0.28 15.34
N SER A 61 3.87 0.94 16.24
CA SER A 61 2.43 0.79 16.27
C SER A 61 1.82 1.25 14.93
N GLU A 62 0.79 0.56 14.44
CA GLU A 62 0.07 0.99 13.23
C GLU A 62 -0.40 2.45 13.33
N ARG A 63 -0.73 2.89 14.55
CA ARG A 63 -1.16 4.26 14.81
C ARG A 63 -0.05 5.28 14.56
N GLU A 64 1.19 4.99 14.98
CA GLU A 64 2.34 5.87 14.73
C GLU A 64 2.65 5.95 13.24
N LYS A 65 2.61 4.82 12.54
CA LYS A 65 2.77 4.80 11.07
C LYS A 65 1.75 5.70 10.39
N LEU A 66 0.47 5.65 10.77
CA LEU A 66 -0.57 6.46 10.16
C LEU A 66 -0.41 7.96 10.43
N LEU A 67 0.22 8.36 11.54
CA LEU A 67 0.51 9.76 11.83
C LEU A 67 1.58 10.35 10.91
N HIS A 68 2.59 9.55 10.54
CA HIS A 68 3.73 9.96 9.70
C HIS A 68 3.56 9.59 8.22
N LEU A 69 2.40 9.07 7.82
CA LEU A 69 2.15 8.60 6.46
C LEU A 69 2.39 9.69 5.40
N GLU A 70 1.92 10.91 5.64
CA GLU A 70 2.11 12.05 4.74
C GLU A 70 3.58 12.39 4.54
N ASP A 71 4.31 12.56 5.64
CA ASP A 71 5.74 12.91 5.60
C ASP A 71 6.55 11.86 4.82
N GLU A 72 6.22 10.59 4.98
CA GLU A 72 6.90 9.50 4.30
C GLU A 72 6.56 9.45 2.80
N LEU A 73 5.30 9.69 2.45
CA LEU A 73 4.91 9.74 1.03
C LEU A 73 5.55 10.94 0.31
N HIS A 74 5.65 12.12 0.97
CA HIS A 74 6.35 13.29 0.43
C HIS A 74 7.84 13.07 0.21
N LYS A 75 8.50 12.20 0.98
CA LYS A 75 9.90 11.84 0.71
C LYS A 75 10.07 11.15 -0.64
N ARG A 76 9.03 10.51 -1.11
CA ARG A 76 9.08 9.70 -2.32
C ARG A 76 8.38 10.35 -3.51
N VAL A 77 7.24 10.97 -3.30
CA VAL A 77 6.46 11.66 -4.33
C VAL A 77 6.65 13.17 -4.16
N ILE A 78 7.10 13.82 -5.22
CA ILE A 78 7.38 15.27 -5.23
C ILE A 78 6.20 15.98 -5.89
N GLY A 79 5.70 17.02 -5.22
CA GLY A 79 4.44 17.64 -5.57
C GLY A 79 3.25 16.75 -5.22
N GLN A 80 2.09 17.01 -5.78
CA GLN A 80 0.86 16.22 -5.58
C GLN A 80 0.32 16.22 -4.13
N ASP A 81 0.48 17.34 -3.43
CA ASP A 81 0.14 17.45 -2.01
C ASP A 81 -1.32 17.11 -1.74
N GLU A 82 -2.26 17.63 -2.55
CA GLU A 82 -3.69 17.30 -2.43
C GLU A 82 -3.97 15.79 -2.63
N ALA A 83 -3.24 15.14 -3.54
CA ALA A 83 -3.39 13.72 -3.80
C ALA A 83 -2.88 12.88 -2.62
N ILE A 84 -1.75 13.26 -2.04
CA ILE A 84 -1.15 12.60 -0.87
C ILE A 84 -2.08 12.75 0.33
N ASP A 85 -2.56 13.97 0.62
CA ASP A 85 -3.47 14.25 1.71
C ASP A 85 -4.77 13.43 1.59
N ALA A 86 -5.36 13.37 0.41
CA ALA A 86 -6.59 12.61 0.17
C ALA A 86 -6.38 11.10 0.40
N VAL A 87 -5.27 10.53 -0.09
CA VAL A 87 -4.90 9.13 0.16
C VAL A 87 -4.70 8.86 1.65
N CYS A 88 -3.94 9.71 2.33
CA CYS A 88 -3.65 9.57 3.76
C CYS A 88 -4.93 9.62 4.60
N ASN A 89 -5.83 10.57 4.30
CA ASN A 89 -7.10 10.71 5.01
C ASN A 89 -8.01 9.50 4.79
N ALA A 90 -8.09 8.96 3.57
CA ALA A 90 -8.88 7.76 3.31
C ALA A 90 -8.34 6.52 4.05
N VAL A 91 -7.03 6.32 4.03
CA VAL A 91 -6.38 5.21 4.77
C VAL A 91 -6.59 5.36 6.28
N ARG A 92 -6.43 6.58 6.82
CA ARG A 92 -6.69 6.87 8.24
C ARG A 92 -8.13 6.59 8.64
N ARG A 93 -9.13 7.01 7.82
CA ARG A 93 -10.56 6.72 8.07
C ARG A 93 -10.83 5.22 8.13
N SER A 94 -10.30 4.46 7.20
CA SER A 94 -10.45 3.01 7.15
C SER A 94 -9.86 2.34 8.39
N ARG A 95 -8.62 2.68 8.76
CA ARG A 95 -7.93 2.10 9.93
C ARG A 95 -8.52 2.55 11.26
N ALA A 96 -9.23 3.67 11.30
CA ALA A 96 -10.01 4.10 12.47
C ALA A 96 -11.32 3.32 12.64
N GLY A 97 -11.64 2.37 11.75
CA GLY A 97 -12.88 1.58 11.81
C GLY A 97 -14.13 2.36 11.41
N LEU A 98 -13.97 3.48 10.69
CA LEU A 98 -15.10 4.31 10.23
C LEU A 98 -15.68 3.80 8.90
N GLN A 99 -15.09 2.79 8.31
CA GLN A 99 -15.49 2.16 7.06
C GLN A 99 -16.06 0.76 7.31
N ASP A 100 -16.84 0.23 6.36
CA ASP A 100 -17.37 -1.14 6.44
C ASP A 100 -16.21 -2.16 6.46
N PRO A 101 -16.08 -2.99 7.51
CA PRO A 101 -14.98 -3.95 7.64
C PRO A 101 -15.01 -5.06 6.59
N LYS A 102 -16.07 -5.15 5.78
CA LYS A 102 -16.15 -6.09 4.66
C LYS A 102 -15.43 -5.58 3.42
N ARG A 103 -15.21 -4.28 3.27
CA ARG A 103 -14.63 -3.66 2.09
C ARG A 103 -13.08 -3.71 2.12
N PRO A 104 -12.40 -3.51 0.99
CA PRO A 104 -10.96 -3.25 0.97
C PRO A 104 -10.57 -2.08 1.90
N ILE A 105 -9.29 -2.00 2.31
CA ILE A 105 -8.78 -0.90 3.16
C ILE A 105 -9.14 0.45 2.57
N ALA A 106 -8.94 0.62 1.26
CA ALA A 106 -9.33 1.81 0.51
C ALA A 106 -9.47 1.49 -0.97
N SER A 107 -10.25 2.30 -1.68
CA SER A 107 -10.45 2.22 -3.12
C SER A 107 -10.35 3.61 -3.75
N PHE A 108 -9.45 3.76 -4.73
CA PHE A 108 -9.12 5.04 -5.34
C PHE A 108 -9.25 5.00 -6.86
N ILE A 109 -9.69 6.12 -7.46
CA ILE A 109 -9.41 6.43 -8.86
C ILE A 109 -8.40 7.57 -8.92
N PHE A 110 -7.24 7.32 -9.54
CA PHE A 110 -6.19 8.30 -9.79
C PHE A 110 -6.35 8.88 -11.21
N LEU A 111 -6.68 10.15 -11.29
CA LEU A 111 -6.87 10.89 -12.53
C LEU A 111 -5.70 11.81 -12.80
N GLY A 112 -5.23 11.84 -14.03
CA GLY A 112 -4.12 12.70 -14.42
C GLY A 112 -3.40 12.19 -15.67
N THR A 113 -2.54 13.02 -16.22
CA THR A 113 -1.73 12.67 -17.39
C THR A 113 -0.70 11.58 -17.06
N THR A 114 -0.09 11.02 -18.09
CA THR A 114 1.01 10.05 -17.91
C THR A 114 2.24 10.76 -17.33
N GLY A 115 2.92 10.09 -16.40
CA GLY A 115 4.19 10.58 -15.83
C GLY A 115 4.07 11.52 -14.62
N VAL A 116 2.85 11.86 -14.15
CA VAL A 116 2.65 12.78 -13.00
C VAL A 116 2.86 12.13 -11.62
N GLY A 117 3.18 10.83 -11.55
CA GLY A 117 3.51 10.17 -10.28
C GLY A 117 2.45 9.19 -9.75
N LYS A 118 1.38 8.87 -10.49
CA LYS A 118 0.31 7.94 -10.05
C LYS A 118 0.86 6.59 -9.56
N THR A 119 1.69 5.95 -10.37
CA THR A 119 2.31 4.65 -10.03
C THR A 119 3.34 4.78 -8.91
N GLU A 120 4.05 5.90 -8.83
CA GLU A 120 5.03 6.14 -7.77
C GLU A 120 4.36 6.31 -6.41
N LEU A 121 3.21 6.99 -6.36
CA LEU A 121 2.42 7.10 -5.13
C LEU A 121 1.90 5.72 -4.69
N ALA A 122 1.46 4.88 -5.62
CA ALA A 122 1.05 3.50 -5.30
C ALA A 122 2.21 2.68 -4.73
N LYS A 123 3.43 2.77 -5.30
CA LYS A 123 4.63 2.11 -4.76
C LYS A 123 5.02 2.62 -3.38
N ALA A 124 5.02 3.95 -3.19
CA ALA A 124 5.31 4.56 -1.91
C ALA A 124 4.34 4.09 -0.83
N LEU A 125 3.06 3.99 -1.18
CA LEU A 125 2.02 3.50 -0.28
C LEU A 125 2.21 2.00 0.05
N ALA A 126 2.60 1.17 -0.93
CA ALA A 126 2.92 -0.25 -0.71
C ALA A 126 4.10 -0.41 0.25
N GLU A 127 5.18 0.32 0.00
CA GLU A 127 6.37 0.31 0.86
C GLU A 127 6.01 0.69 2.30
N TYR A 128 5.20 1.73 2.46
CA TYR A 128 4.88 2.21 3.80
C TYR A 128 3.88 1.33 4.55
N LEU A 129 2.80 0.89 3.90
CA LEU A 129 1.77 0.07 4.54
C LEU A 129 2.21 -1.39 4.74
N PHE A 130 2.96 -1.93 3.78
CA PHE A 130 3.30 -3.36 3.73
C PHE A 130 4.80 -3.63 3.83
N ASN A 131 5.62 -2.59 4.05
CA ASN A 131 7.09 -2.60 4.21
C ASN A 131 7.87 -3.12 2.99
N ASP A 132 7.24 -3.20 1.83
CA ASP A 132 7.86 -3.62 0.57
C ASP A 132 7.12 -2.96 -0.62
N GLU A 133 7.85 -2.24 -1.47
CA GLU A 133 7.28 -1.62 -2.67
C GLU A 133 6.78 -2.65 -3.70
N ASN A 134 7.27 -3.90 -3.61
CA ASN A 134 6.83 -5.01 -4.46
C ASN A 134 5.51 -5.64 -3.98
N MET A 135 5.00 -5.27 -2.80
CA MET A 135 3.66 -5.65 -2.35
C MET A 135 2.58 -4.89 -3.14
N MET A 136 2.75 -4.94 -4.46
CA MET A 136 1.84 -4.33 -5.43
C MET A 136 1.65 -5.26 -6.63
N THR A 137 0.39 -5.55 -6.94
CA THR A 137 0.01 -6.27 -8.16
C THR A 137 -0.48 -5.26 -9.19
N ARG A 138 0.27 -5.08 -10.26
CA ARG A 138 -0.09 -4.20 -11.37
C ARG A 138 -0.72 -5.00 -12.49
N ILE A 139 -1.89 -4.58 -12.95
CA ILE A 139 -2.63 -5.17 -14.06
C ILE A 139 -3.00 -4.05 -15.04
N ASP A 140 -2.55 -4.16 -16.27
CA ASP A 140 -2.86 -3.21 -17.35
C ASP A 140 -4.22 -3.58 -17.96
N MET A 141 -5.21 -2.70 -17.84
CA MET A 141 -6.56 -2.94 -18.33
C MET A 141 -6.66 -2.85 -19.86
N SER A 142 -5.64 -2.34 -20.54
CA SER A 142 -5.58 -2.41 -22.00
C SER A 142 -5.49 -3.84 -22.54
N GLU A 143 -5.03 -4.80 -21.73
CA GLU A 143 -5.05 -6.23 -22.05
C GLU A 143 -6.42 -6.90 -21.84
N TYR A 144 -7.38 -6.19 -21.24
CA TYR A 144 -8.69 -6.69 -20.82
C TYR A 144 -9.85 -5.99 -21.53
N GLN A 145 -9.64 -5.58 -22.76
CA GLN A 145 -10.65 -4.93 -23.60
C GLN A 145 -11.70 -5.92 -24.14
N GLU A 146 -11.31 -7.19 -24.30
CA GLU A 146 -12.18 -8.23 -24.86
C GLU A 146 -12.78 -9.10 -23.76
N LYS A 147 -13.99 -9.61 -24.00
CA LYS A 147 -14.72 -10.46 -23.05
C LYS A 147 -13.92 -11.70 -22.61
N PHE A 148 -13.17 -12.31 -23.50
CA PHE A 148 -12.34 -13.48 -23.16
C PHE A 148 -11.19 -13.14 -22.19
N SER A 149 -10.67 -11.93 -22.28
CA SER A 149 -9.60 -11.49 -21.39
C SER A 149 -10.06 -11.40 -19.95
N VAL A 150 -11.34 -11.09 -19.71
CA VAL A 150 -11.92 -10.95 -18.36
C VAL A 150 -11.79 -12.24 -17.57
N THR A 151 -11.91 -13.41 -18.22
CA THR A 151 -11.72 -14.70 -17.55
C THR A 151 -10.30 -14.91 -17.03
N ARG A 152 -9.31 -14.22 -17.58
CA ARG A 152 -7.92 -14.26 -17.08
C ARG A 152 -7.79 -13.64 -15.69
N LEU A 153 -8.68 -12.72 -15.30
CA LEU A 153 -8.64 -12.09 -13.96
C LEU A 153 -9.06 -13.07 -12.86
N ILE A 154 -10.08 -13.89 -13.11
CA ILE A 154 -10.67 -14.79 -12.12
C ILE A 154 -10.34 -16.28 -12.37
N GLY A 155 -9.75 -16.58 -13.52
CA GLY A 155 -9.43 -17.92 -13.99
C GLY A 155 -10.39 -18.44 -15.06
N ALA A 156 -9.89 -19.31 -15.93
CA ALA A 156 -10.69 -19.96 -16.95
C ALA A 156 -11.65 -21.00 -16.34
N PRO A 157 -12.85 -21.20 -16.90
CA PRO A 157 -13.76 -22.28 -16.47
C PRO A 157 -13.15 -23.67 -16.71
N PRO A 158 -13.64 -24.71 -16.01
CA PRO A 158 -13.20 -26.09 -16.23
C PRO A 158 -13.30 -26.50 -17.70
N GLY A 159 -12.22 -27.12 -18.21
CA GLY A 159 -12.16 -27.60 -19.60
C GLY A 159 -11.63 -26.56 -20.61
N TYR A 160 -11.35 -25.33 -20.20
CA TYR A 160 -10.71 -24.32 -21.04
C TYR A 160 -9.20 -24.23 -20.78
N VAL A 161 -8.45 -23.78 -21.82
CA VAL A 161 -7.01 -23.53 -21.72
C VAL A 161 -6.76 -22.47 -20.65
N GLY A 162 -5.77 -22.70 -19.75
CA GLY A 162 -5.44 -21.79 -18.64
C GLY A 162 -6.20 -22.08 -17.33
N TYR A 163 -7.05 -23.11 -17.26
CA TYR A 163 -7.74 -23.48 -16.01
C TYR A 163 -6.78 -23.79 -14.86
N GLU A 164 -5.67 -24.47 -15.12
CA GLU A 164 -4.65 -24.82 -14.11
C GLU A 164 -3.93 -23.58 -13.54
N GLU A 165 -3.72 -22.55 -14.35
CA GLU A 165 -2.97 -21.35 -13.97
C GLU A 165 -3.69 -20.49 -12.95
N GLY A 166 -5.05 -20.55 -12.90
CA GLY A 166 -5.86 -19.70 -12.05
C GLY A 166 -6.02 -18.28 -12.61
N GLY A 167 -6.72 -17.42 -11.88
CA GLY A 167 -6.92 -16.02 -12.28
C GLY A 167 -5.78 -15.12 -11.85
N GLN A 168 -5.33 -14.24 -12.72
CA GLN A 168 -4.21 -13.33 -12.46
C GLN A 168 -4.46 -12.46 -11.22
N LEU A 169 -5.65 -11.86 -11.10
CA LEU A 169 -6.03 -11.05 -9.95
C LEU A 169 -6.23 -11.92 -8.70
N THR A 170 -6.99 -13.00 -8.82
CA THR A 170 -7.33 -13.85 -7.68
C THR A 170 -6.13 -14.58 -7.11
N GLU A 171 -5.23 -15.11 -7.95
CA GLU A 171 -4.01 -15.79 -7.48
C GLU A 171 -3.01 -14.81 -6.87
N ALA A 172 -2.87 -13.58 -7.42
CA ALA A 172 -1.98 -12.56 -6.86
C ALA A 172 -2.40 -12.19 -5.44
N VAL A 173 -3.69 -11.87 -5.21
CA VAL A 173 -4.20 -11.50 -3.89
C VAL A 173 -4.23 -12.70 -2.94
N ARG A 174 -4.52 -13.90 -3.43
CA ARG A 174 -4.46 -15.12 -2.61
C ARG A 174 -3.05 -15.40 -2.08
N ARG A 175 -2.02 -15.12 -2.88
CA ARG A 175 -0.60 -15.30 -2.46
C ARG A 175 -0.15 -14.18 -1.53
N ASN A 176 -0.55 -12.96 -1.82
CA ASN A 176 -0.20 -11.76 -1.08
C ASN A 176 -1.47 -11.01 -0.66
N PRO A 177 -2.13 -11.40 0.46
CA PRO A 177 -3.38 -10.76 0.87
C PRO A 177 -3.21 -9.32 1.35
N TYR A 178 -2.00 -8.92 1.73
CA TYR A 178 -1.63 -7.55 2.07
C TYR A 178 -0.89 -6.93 0.89
N THR A 179 -1.63 -6.33 -0.04
CA THR A 179 -1.06 -5.81 -1.28
C THR A 179 -1.85 -4.62 -1.81
N ILE A 180 -1.20 -3.82 -2.64
CA ILE A 180 -1.89 -2.84 -3.50
C ILE A 180 -2.24 -3.53 -4.81
N VAL A 181 -3.49 -3.45 -5.20
CA VAL A 181 -3.95 -3.85 -6.53
C VAL A 181 -4.06 -2.59 -7.38
N LEU A 182 -3.14 -2.42 -8.32
CA LEU A 182 -3.10 -1.31 -9.26
C LEU A 182 -3.67 -1.76 -10.61
N LEU A 183 -4.84 -1.22 -10.97
CA LEU A 183 -5.49 -1.44 -12.25
C LEU A 183 -5.22 -0.22 -13.14
N ASP A 184 -4.32 -0.38 -14.09
CA ASP A 184 -3.86 0.72 -14.94
C ASP A 184 -4.79 0.90 -16.14
N GLU A 185 -5.09 2.16 -16.52
CA GLU A 185 -5.96 2.53 -17.65
C GLU A 185 -7.36 1.88 -17.58
N ILE A 186 -8.03 2.03 -16.45
CA ILE A 186 -9.31 1.37 -16.14
C ILE A 186 -10.41 1.67 -17.19
N GLU A 187 -10.37 2.82 -17.86
CA GLU A 187 -11.28 3.19 -18.91
C GLU A 187 -11.23 2.29 -20.14
N LYS A 188 -10.15 1.55 -20.34
CA LYS A 188 -9.98 0.61 -21.45
C LYS A 188 -10.57 -0.77 -21.18
N ALA A 189 -10.92 -1.06 -19.93
CA ALA A 189 -11.43 -2.36 -19.53
C ALA A 189 -12.79 -2.70 -20.17
N HIS A 190 -12.99 -3.99 -20.50
CA HIS A 190 -14.30 -4.48 -20.90
C HIS A 190 -15.34 -4.26 -19.79
N PRO A 191 -16.61 -3.96 -20.11
CA PRO A 191 -17.68 -3.74 -19.12
C PRO A 191 -17.83 -4.83 -18.08
N ASP A 192 -17.55 -6.10 -18.40
CA ASP A 192 -17.63 -7.21 -17.45
C ASP A 192 -16.57 -7.15 -16.34
N VAL A 193 -15.45 -6.44 -16.55
CA VAL A 193 -14.45 -6.18 -15.50
C VAL A 193 -15.07 -5.40 -14.36
N PHE A 194 -15.89 -4.41 -14.65
CA PHE A 194 -16.56 -3.60 -13.62
C PHE A 194 -17.51 -4.42 -12.75
N ASN A 195 -18.14 -5.46 -13.30
CA ASN A 195 -18.97 -6.38 -12.51
C ASN A 195 -18.15 -7.17 -11.49
N ILE A 196 -16.92 -7.56 -11.86
CA ILE A 196 -15.97 -8.22 -10.95
C ILE A 196 -15.51 -7.23 -9.87
N LEU A 197 -15.16 -6.01 -10.27
CA LEU A 197 -14.69 -4.99 -9.33
C LEU A 197 -15.79 -4.55 -8.36
N LEU A 198 -17.05 -4.47 -8.79
CA LEU A 198 -18.17 -4.19 -7.90
C LEU A 198 -18.27 -5.24 -6.78
N GLN A 199 -18.10 -6.52 -7.08
CA GLN A 199 -18.10 -7.57 -6.06
C GLN A 199 -16.97 -7.39 -5.06
N VAL A 200 -15.76 -7.02 -5.52
CA VAL A 200 -14.61 -6.74 -4.67
C VAL A 200 -14.86 -5.53 -3.78
N LEU A 201 -15.38 -4.43 -4.37
CA LEU A 201 -15.60 -3.16 -3.67
C LEU A 201 -16.76 -3.23 -2.67
N ASP A 202 -17.77 -4.08 -2.88
CA ASP A 202 -18.92 -4.23 -1.98
C ASP A 202 -18.66 -5.27 -0.89
N ASP A 203 -18.23 -6.47 -1.29
CA ASP A 203 -18.12 -7.62 -0.39
C ASP A 203 -16.69 -7.87 0.11
N GLY A 204 -15.67 -7.19 -0.45
CA GLY A 204 -14.24 -7.42 -0.15
C GLY A 204 -13.80 -8.85 -0.43
N ARG A 205 -14.46 -9.54 -1.34
CA ARG A 205 -14.15 -10.92 -1.71
C ARG A 205 -14.50 -11.19 -3.17
N LEU A 206 -13.79 -12.14 -3.75
CA LEU A 206 -14.03 -12.60 -5.12
C LEU A 206 -13.90 -14.11 -5.19
N THR A 207 -14.85 -14.78 -5.84
CA THR A 207 -14.78 -16.23 -6.05
C THR A 207 -14.08 -16.50 -7.38
N ASP A 208 -13.03 -17.32 -7.35
CA ASP A 208 -12.30 -17.71 -8.54
C ASP A 208 -13.06 -18.83 -9.32
N SER A 209 -12.55 -19.16 -10.51
CA SER A 209 -13.10 -20.21 -11.37
C SER A 209 -13.05 -21.62 -10.77
N LYS A 210 -12.25 -21.84 -9.73
CA LYS A 210 -12.12 -23.09 -8.98
C LYS A 210 -13.07 -23.15 -7.77
N GLY A 211 -13.90 -22.12 -7.57
CA GLY A 211 -14.83 -22.00 -6.44
C GLY A 211 -14.18 -21.55 -5.14
N ARG A 212 -12.93 -21.09 -5.16
CA ARG A 212 -12.25 -20.59 -3.95
C ARG A 212 -12.59 -19.12 -3.74
N VAL A 213 -12.91 -18.75 -2.51
CA VAL A 213 -13.16 -17.36 -2.12
C VAL A 213 -11.83 -16.72 -1.76
N VAL A 214 -11.50 -15.63 -2.45
CA VAL A 214 -10.30 -14.80 -2.20
C VAL A 214 -10.72 -13.55 -1.46
N ASP A 215 -10.01 -13.24 -0.36
CA ASP A 215 -10.28 -12.11 0.52
C ASP A 215 -9.46 -10.88 0.10
N PHE A 216 -10.14 -9.75 -0.14
CA PHE A 216 -9.56 -8.46 -0.55
C PHE A 216 -9.60 -7.42 0.56
N LYS A 217 -10.05 -7.76 1.77
CA LYS A 217 -10.23 -6.77 2.87
C LYS A 217 -8.93 -6.11 3.32
N ASN A 218 -7.80 -6.77 3.12
CA ASN A 218 -6.49 -6.23 3.47
C ASN A 218 -5.77 -5.61 2.27
N THR A 219 -6.47 -5.39 1.14
CA THR A 219 -5.90 -4.76 -0.05
C THR A 219 -6.27 -3.28 -0.12
N VAL A 220 -5.44 -2.51 -0.83
CA VAL A 220 -5.80 -1.18 -1.32
C VAL A 220 -6.00 -1.28 -2.83
N MET A 221 -7.17 -0.86 -3.30
CA MET A 221 -7.51 -0.88 -4.72
C MET A 221 -7.21 0.49 -5.33
N ILE A 222 -6.34 0.55 -6.32
CA ILE A 222 -6.00 1.77 -7.05
C ILE A 222 -6.29 1.55 -8.53
N MET A 223 -7.10 2.40 -9.09
CA MET A 223 -7.42 2.43 -10.52
C MET A 223 -6.85 3.70 -11.12
N THR A 224 -6.01 3.62 -12.15
CA THR A 224 -5.54 4.81 -12.83
C THR A 224 -6.34 5.08 -14.08
N SER A 225 -6.50 6.34 -14.43
CA SER A 225 -7.17 6.76 -15.66
C SER A 225 -6.59 8.06 -16.20
N ASN A 226 -6.62 8.18 -17.52
CA ASN A 226 -6.24 9.40 -18.22
C ASN A 226 -7.48 10.21 -18.65
N ILE A 227 -8.67 9.82 -18.19
CA ILE A 227 -9.92 10.53 -18.46
C ILE A 227 -9.83 11.97 -17.94
N GLY A 228 -10.28 12.93 -18.74
CA GLY A 228 -10.27 14.34 -18.38
C GLY A 228 -8.89 15.00 -18.34
N SER A 229 -7.83 14.30 -18.81
CA SER A 229 -6.46 14.83 -18.81
C SER A 229 -6.32 16.15 -19.59
N GLN A 230 -7.17 16.41 -20.59
CA GLN A 230 -7.17 17.66 -21.34
C GLN A 230 -7.49 18.85 -20.42
N PHE A 231 -8.53 18.74 -19.59
CA PHE A 231 -8.92 19.78 -18.63
C PHE A 231 -7.83 20.00 -17.57
N LEU A 232 -7.17 18.91 -17.13
CA LEU A 232 -6.09 19.00 -16.17
C LEU A 232 -4.83 19.67 -16.75
N LEU A 233 -4.57 19.52 -18.04
CA LEU A 233 -3.46 20.19 -18.74
C LEU A 233 -3.73 21.69 -18.96
N GLU A 234 -4.97 22.07 -19.13
CA GLU A 234 -5.37 23.48 -19.29
C GLU A 234 -5.34 24.24 -17.97
N ASN A 235 -5.40 23.54 -16.84
CA ASN A 235 -5.27 24.13 -15.52
C ASN A 235 -3.79 24.57 -15.28
N GLN A 236 -3.56 25.89 -15.22
CA GLN A 236 -2.23 26.47 -15.02
C GLN A 236 -1.83 26.62 -13.55
N GLY A 237 -2.68 26.23 -12.61
CA GLY A 237 -2.46 26.32 -11.17
C GLY A 237 -1.79 25.07 -10.58
N GLU A 238 -1.16 25.21 -9.43
CA GLU A 238 -0.67 24.10 -8.61
C GLU A 238 -1.85 23.32 -7.96
N THR A 239 -3.00 23.97 -7.81
CA THR A 239 -4.24 23.38 -7.31
C THR A 239 -5.27 23.31 -8.42
N ILE A 240 -6.18 22.36 -8.36
CA ILE A 240 -7.24 22.17 -9.35
C ILE A 240 -8.42 23.04 -8.95
N ASP A 241 -8.83 23.96 -9.87
CA ASP A 241 -10.00 24.78 -9.66
C ASP A 241 -11.31 23.97 -9.74
N GLU A 242 -12.38 24.52 -9.17
CA GLU A 242 -13.71 23.89 -9.14
C GLU A 242 -14.30 23.67 -10.54
N GLU A 243 -13.98 24.52 -11.51
CA GLU A 243 -14.47 24.39 -12.88
C GLU A 243 -13.84 23.17 -13.57
N THR A 244 -12.51 23.02 -13.46
CA THR A 244 -11.76 21.88 -13.95
C THR A 244 -12.21 20.59 -13.26
N ARG A 245 -12.38 20.61 -11.93
CA ARG A 245 -12.88 19.47 -11.14
C ARG A 245 -14.26 19.03 -11.65
N THR A 246 -15.19 19.96 -11.82
CA THR A 246 -16.54 19.69 -12.29
C THR A 246 -16.54 19.13 -13.72
N ALA A 247 -15.70 19.67 -14.60
CA ALA A 247 -15.55 19.18 -15.98
C ALA A 247 -15.05 17.73 -16.01
N VAL A 248 -14.00 17.41 -15.25
CA VAL A 248 -13.45 16.05 -15.18
C VAL A 248 -14.45 15.08 -14.56
N GLU A 249 -15.13 15.46 -13.49
CA GLU A 249 -16.20 14.65 -12.91
C GLU A 249 -17.36 14.40 -13.88
N GLY A 250 -17.68 15.37 -14.71
CA GLY A 250 -18.68 15.21 -15.78
C GLY A 250 -18.29 14.10 -16.76
N VAL A 251 -17.03 14.08 -17.19
CA VAL A 251 -16.51 13.03 -18.09
C VAL A 251 -16.46 11.66 -17.38
N LEU A 252 -16.08 11.62 -16.10
CA LEU A 252 -16.13 10.39 -15.31
C LEU A 252 -17.55 9.79 -15.26
N LYS A 253 -18.54 10.62 -14.93
CA LYS A 253 -19.95 10.21 -14.85
C LYS A 253 -20.51 9.77 -16.21
N ALA A 254 -19.97 10.30 -17.31
CA ALA A 254 -20.33 9.87 -18.67
C ALA A 254 -19.67 8.53 -19.05
N THR A 255 -18.48 8.23 -18.52
CA THR A 255 -17.70 7.04 -18.87
C THR A 255 -18.03 5.83 -17.99
N PHE A 256 -18.15 6.05 -16.70
CA PHE A 256 -18.40 4.98 -15.72
C PHE A 256 -19.84 5.01 -15.20
N LYS A 257 -20.37 3.82 -14.92
CA LYS A 257 -21.70 3.72 -14.32
C LYS A 257 -21.71 4.36 -12.92
N PRO A 258 -22.79 5.08 -12.55
CA PRO A 258 -22.92 5.68 -11.22
C PRO A 258 -22.75 4.66 -10.07
N GLU A 259 -23.22 3.43 -10.29
CA GLU A 259 -23.08 2.32 -9.35
C GLU A 259 -21.63 2.03 -9.01
N PHE A 260 -20.73 2.05 -9.99
CA PHE A 260 -19.31 1.84 -9.81
C PHE A 260 -18.64 3.02 -9.07
N LEU A 261 -18.90 4.24 -9.52
CA LEU A 261 -18.33 5.45 -8.91
C LEU A 261 -18.71 5.61 -7.43
N ASN A 262 -19.94 5.23 -7.05
CA ASN A 262 -20.43 5.30 -5.68
C ASN A 262 -19.76 4.28 -4.74
N ARG A 263 -19.00 3.31 -5.25
CA ARG A 263 -18.26 2.32 -4.47
C ARG A 263 -16.82 2.71 -4.21
N ILE A 264 -16.36 3.74 -4.90
CA ILE A 264 -15.00 4.27 -4.76
C ILE A 264 -14.97 5.25 -3.59
N ASP A 265 -13.98 5.08 -2.72
CA ASP A 265 -13.86 5.90 -1.52
C ASP A 265 -13.41 7.32 -1.83
N GLU A 266 -12.50 7.48 -2.82
CA GLU A 266 -11.97 8.80 -3.16
C GLU A 266 -11.55 8.86 -4.64
N THR A 267 -11.88 9.99 -5.30
CA THR A 267 -11.35 10.33 -6.62
C THR A 267 -10.22 11.33 -6.45
N ILE A 268 -9.03 10.95 -6.88
CA ILE A 268 -7.79 11.69 -6.64
C ILE A 268 -7.28 12.27 -7.95
N PHE A 269 -7.08 13.57 -7.94
CA PHE A 269 -6.61 14.32 -9.11
C PHE A 269 -5.11 14.57 -8.97
N PHE A 270 -4.37 14.25 -10.03
CA PHE A 270 -2.96 14.56 -10.15
C PHE A 270 -2.77 15.77 -11.05
N THR A 271 -2.11 16.79 -10.52
CA THR A 271 -1.79 18.01 -11.27
C THR A 271 -0.60 17.79 -12.20
N PRO A 272 -0.49 18.55 -13.30
CA PRO A 272 0.73 18.60 -14.09
C PRO A 272 1.92 19.02 -13.21
N LEU A 273 3.09 18.44 -13.47
CA LEU A 273 4.28 18.75 -12.70
C LEU A 273 4.81 20.14 -13.08
N SER A 274 5.09 20.99 -12.08
CA SER A 274 5.79 22.24 -12.26
C SER A 274 7.27 22.00 -12.59
N LYS A 275 7.97 23.01 -13.15
CA LYS A 275 9.42 22.92 -13.39
C LYS A 275 10.20 22.62 -12.11
N ASP A 276 9.78 23.20 -10.98
CA ASP A 276 10.41 22.96 -9.69
C ASP A 276 10.20 21.51 -9.22
N ASN A 277 9.01 20.94 -9.44
CA ASN A 277 8.72 19.54 -9.16
C ASN A 277 9.60 18.61 -10.03
N ILE A 278 9.72 18.91 -11.32
CA ILE A 278 10.60 18.16 -12.24
C ILE A 278 12.05 18.23 -11.78
N ARG A 279 12.55 19.40 -11.41
CA ARG A 279 13.90 19.58 -10.86
C ARG A 279 14.14 18.79 -9.58
N GLY A 280 13.14 18.75 -8.69
CA GLY A 280 13.16 17.92 -7.49
C GLY A 280 13.25 16.42 -7.81
N ILE A 281 12.45 15.95 -8.77
CA ILE A 281 12.47 14.55 -9.24
C ILE A 281 13.84 14.20 -9.83
N ILE A 282 14.40 15.05 -10.70
CA ILE A 282 15.73 14.87 -11.29
C ILE A 282 16.79 14.78 -10.19
N THR A 283 16.75 15.69 -9.21
CA THR A 283 17.69 15.67 -8.09
C THR A 283 17.63 14.35 -7.33
N LYS A 284 16.43 13.84 -7.07
CA LYS A 284 16.23 12.55 -6.41
C LYS A 284 16.78 11.38 -7.24
N MET A 285 16.49 11.35 -8.54
CA MET A 285 17.00 10.30 -9.44
C MET A 285 18.53 10.32 -9.54
N LEU A 286 19.13 11.50 -9.61
CA LEU A 286 20.58 11.67 -9.63
C LEU A 286 21.23 11.21 -8.31
N ASN A 287 20.61 11.53 -7.18
CA ASN A 287 21.07 11.03 -5.87
C ASN A 287 20.98 9.51 -5.76
N GLN A 288 19.91 8.90 -6.26
CA GLN A 288 19.80 7.43 -6.32
C GLN A 288 20.88 6.81 -7.21
N LEU A 289 21.23 7.47 -8.32
CA LEU A 289 22.34 7.03 -9.17
C LEU A 289 23.68 7.16 -8.44
N ALA A 290 23.90 8.25 -7.71
CA ALA A 290 25.13 8.45 -6.93
C ALA A 290 25.31 7.34 -5.88
N VAL A 291 24.26 7.01 -5.14
CA VAL A 291 24.28 5.90 -4.16
C VAL A 291 24.62 4.57 -4.80
N ARG A 292 24.10 4.27 -5.99
CA ARG A 292 24.38 2.99 -6.69
C ARG A 292 25.84 2.82 -7.09
N VAL A 293 26.57 3.89 -7.33
CA VAL A 293 27.98 3.83 -7.74
C VAL A 293 28.95 4.06 -6.57
N GLU A 294 28.41 4.44 -5.41
CA GLU A 294 29.20 4.60 -4.18
C GLU A 294 29.88 3.28 -3.77
N ASP A 295 29.22 2.15 -3.97
CA ASP A 295 29.77 0.81 -3.76
C ASP A 295 31.01 0.52 -4.63
N GLN A 296 31.20 1.29 -5.70
CA GLN A 296 32.37 1.20 -6.60
C GLN A 296 33.43 2.26 -6.30
N GLU A 297 33.34 2.90 -5.10
CA GLU A 297 34.24 4.00 -4.69
C GLU A 297 34.21 5.23 -5.64
N ILE A 298 33.10 5.41 -6.38
CA ILE A 298 32.89 6.54 -7.28
C ILE A 298 31.98 7.57 -6.60
N VAL A 299 32.49 8.80 -6.46
CA VAL A 299 31.71 9.93 -5.97
C VAL A 299 31.20 10.74 -7.14
N LEU A 300 29.88 10.75 -7.33
CA LEU A 300 29.22 11.58 -8.34
C LEU A 300 28.74 12.91 -7.72
N SER A 301 29.03 13.99 -8.40
CA SER A 301 28.48 15.30 -8.10
C SER A 301 27.82 15.90 -9.35
N PHE A 302 26.69 16.56 -9.16
CA PHE A 302 25.89 17.10 -10.26
C PHE A 302 25.72 18.62 -10.04
N THR A 303 25.97 19.41 -11.09
CA THR A 303 25.77 20.86 -11.04
C THR A 303 24.29 21.22 -11.21
N ASP A 304 23.90 22.39 -10.71
CA ASP A 304 22.51 22.85 -10.87
C ASP A 304 22.16 23.14 -12.33
N GLU A 305 23.15 23.60 -13.13
CA GLU A 305 22.97 23.80 -14.57
C GLU A 305 22.62 22.48 -15.31
N LEU A 306 23.21 21.35 -14.89
CA LEU A 306 22.87 20.04 -15.46
C LEU A 306 21.43 19.65 -15.11
N LYS A 307 20.99 19.92 -13.86
CA LYS A 307 19.61 19.62 -13.43
C LYS A 307 18.60 20.45 -14.20
N ASP A 308 18.91 21.75 -14.40
CA ASP A 308 18.06 22.66 -15.17
C ASP A 308 17.98 22.25 -16.64
N TRP A 309 19.14 21.86 -17.25
CA TRP A 309 19.17 21.37 -18.62
C TRP A 309 18.39 20.07 -18.85
N ILE A 310 18.34 19.18 -17.86
CA ILE A 310 17.54 17.95 -17.96
C ILE A 310 16.04 18.26 -17.77
N ALA A 311 15.72 19.33 -17.03
CA ALA A 311 14.35 19.74 -16.75
C ALA A 311 13.67 20.50 -17.92
N ASP A 312 14.44 21.11 -18.82
CA ASP A 312 13.98 21.80 -20.02
C ASP A 312 13.74 20.84 -21.19
#